data_a1e7d882a408dbb0448bf9882c52382c
#
_entry.id   a1e7d882a408dbb0448bf9882c52382c
#
_cell.length_a   1.000
_cell.length_b   1.000
_cell.length_c   1.000
_cell.angle_alpha   90.00
_cell.angle_beta   90.00
_cell.angle_gamma   90.00
#
_symmetry.space_group_name_H-M   'P 1'
#
loop_
_entity.id
_entity.type
_entity.pdbx_description
1 polymer ?
#
loop_
_entity_poly.entity_id
_entity_poly.type
_entity_poly.pdbx_seq_one_letter_code
_entity_poly.pdbx_strand_id
1 'polypeptide(L)'
;MASGVCESEQGVSGLGAIEGVLGADAALLEHQCTTIPAASLHLPGPDFIDRCYAPSDRPTRVLTSLQALFGAGRLADTGYLSLLPVDQGIAHSAGASFAPNPYSFDPANILDTAIQGRCNGVASTVGLM
;
A
#
# COMPACT_ATOMS: atom_id res chain seq x y z
N MET A 1 -0.05 -28.84 39.46
CA MET A 1 0.80 -28.92 38.28
C MET A 1 -0.07 -29.32 37.11
N ALA A 2 -0.43 -28.35 36.29
CA ALA A 2 -1.10 -28.58 35.01
C ALA A 2 -0.50 -27.57 34.05
N SER A 3 0.41 -28.03 33.19
CA SER A 3 1.01 -27.30 32.10
C SER A 3 -0.01 -27.20 30.98
N GLY A 4 -0.59 -26.00 30.80
CA GLY A 4 -1.36 -25.65 29.63
C GLY A 4 -0.41 -25.42 28.46
N VAL A 5 -0.41 -26.32 27.50
CA VAL A 5 0.23 -26.19 26.22
C VAL A 5 -0.58 -25.13 25.43
N CYS A 6 0.04 -24.00 25.17
CA CYS A 6 -0.46 -23.00 24.25
C CYS A 6 -0.35 -23.58 22.84
N GLU A 7 -1.47 -24.03 22.29
CA GLU A 7 -1.56 -24.40 20.88
C GLU A 7 -1.40 -23.12 20.05
N SER A 8 -0.28 -23.03 19.35
CA SER A 8 -0.03 -22.03 18.33
C SER A 8 -1.04 -22.22 17.20
N GLU A 9 -2.02 -21.33 17.10
CA GLU A 9 -2.83 -21.17 15.90
C GLU A 9 -1.90 -20.92 14.71
N GLN A 10 -1.74 -21.94 13.87
CA GLN A 10 -1.05 -21.84 12.60
C GLN A 10 -1.92 -20.92 11.72
N GLY A 11 -1.49 -19.65 11.59
CA GLY A 11 -2.11 -18.71 10.69
C GLY A 11 -2.10 -19.27 9.28
N VAL A 12 -3.29 -19.51 8.74
CA VAL A 12 -3.49 -19.78 7.32
C VAL A 12 -2.73 -18.68 6.57
N SER A 13 -1.83 -19.03 5.66
CA SER A 13 -1.11 -18.09 4.81
C SER A 13 -2.14 -17.08 4.26
N GLY A 14 -1.84 -15.77 4.33
CA GLY A 14 -2.79 -14.73 3.94
C GLY A 14 -3.37 -14.94 2.52
N LEU A 15 -2.61 -15.57 1.62
CA LEU A 15 -3.04 -15.94 0.28
C LEU A 15 -4.15 -17.00 0.31
N GLY A 16 -4.01 -18.08 1.10
CA GLY A 16 -5.04 -19.10 1.20
C GLY A 16 -6.35 -18.61 1.80
N ALA A 17 -6.31 -17.60 2.69
CA ALA A 17 -7.52 -16.95 3.19
C ALA A 17 -8.21 -16.14 2.07
N ILE A 18 -7.46 -15.47 1.22
CA ILE A 18 -7.98 -14.71 0.07
C ILE A 18 -8.60 -15.67 -0.96
N GLU A 19 -7.92 -16.76 -1.30
CA GLU A 19 -8.42 -17.80 -2.20
C GLU A 19 -9.73 -18.41 -1.69
N GLY A 20 -9.83 -18.65 -0.37
CA GLY A 20 -11.05 -19.14 0.26
C GLY A 20 -12.24 -18.19 0.15
N VAL A 21 -11.99 -16.87 0.22
CA VAL A 21 -13.03 -15.85 0.05
C VAL A 21 -13.46 -15.74 -1.42
N LEU A 22 -12.51 -15.84 -2.36
CA LEU A 22 -12.77 -15.72 -3.80
C LEU A 22 -13.45 -16.96 -4.38
N GLY A 23 -13.27 -18.14 -3.80
CA GLY A 23 -13.87 -19.38 -4.30
C GLY A 23 -13.54 -19.64 -5.77
N ALA A 24 -14.57 -19.67 -6.63
CA ALA A 24 -14.40 -19.91 -8.07
C ALA A 24 -13.60 -18.80 -8.78
N ASP A 25 -13.57 -17.61 -8.23
CA ASP A 25 -12.84 -16.46 -8.78
C ASP A 25 -11.37 -16.42 -8.37
N ALA A 26 -10.89 -17.37 -7.55
CA ALA A 26 -9.50 -17.46 -7.11
C ALA A 26 -8.51 -17.54 -8.31
N ALA A 27 -8.93 -18.10 -9.42
CA ALA A 27 -8.13 -18.16 -10.65
C ALA A 27 -7.78 -16.75 -11.21
N LEU A 28 -8.52 -15.70 -10.83
CA LEU A 28 -8.23 -14.33 -11.24
C LEU A 28 -6.95 -13.77 -10.59
N LEU A 29 -6.50 -14.34 -9.47
CA LEU A 29 -5.23 -13.97 -8.83
C LEU A 29 -4.02 -14.30 -9.73
N GLU A 30 -4.15 -15.33 -10.56
CA GLU A 30 -3.10 -15.77 -11.50
C GLU A 30 -3.33 -15.22 -12.93
N HIS A 31 -4.31 -14.33 -13.09
CA HIS A 31 -4.65 -13.80 -14.40
C HIS A 31 -3.50 -13.03 -15.02
N GLN A 32 -3.16 -13.37 -16.25
CA GLN A 32 -2.18 -12.65 -17.07
C GLN A 32 -2.87 -12.08 -18.31
N CYS A 33 -2.63 -10.80 -18.59
CA CYS A 33 -3.12 -10.19 -19.81
C CYS A 33 -2.42 -10.80 -21.04
N THR A 34 -3.20 -11.43 -21.91
CA THR A 34 -2.69 -12.04 -23.14
C THR A 34 -2.58 -11.05 -24.29
N THR A 35 -3.43 -10.00 -24.28
CA THR A 35 -3.44 -8.96 -25.32
C THR A 35 -2.23 -8.05 -25.24
N ILE A 36 -1.84 -7.67 -24.00
CA ILE A 36 -0.66 -6.85 -23.73
C ILE A 36 0.15 -7.56 -22.64
N PRO A 37 1.07 -8.44 -23.02
CA PRO A 37 1.89 -9.16 -22.04
C PRO A 37 2.81 -8.22 -21.27
N ALA A 38 3.05 -8.51 -19.99
CA ALA A 38 3.91 -7.70 -19.13
C ALA A 38 5.32 -7.49 -19.71
N ALA A 39 5.83 -8.47 -20.44
CA ALA A 39 7.15 -8.39 -21.10
C ALA A 39 7.26 -7.30 -22.19
N SER A 40 6.14 -6.80 -22.71
CA SER A 40 6.10 -5.70 -23.69
C SER A 40 6.04 -4.32 -23.02
N LEU A 41 5.98 -4.24 -21.69
CA LEU A 41 5.85 -3.01 -20.93
C LEU A 41 7.16 -2.65 -20.23
N HIS A 42 7.45 -1.35 -20.15
CA HIS A 42 8.53 -0.81 -19.33
C HIS A 42 8.04 -0.63 -17.88
N LEU A 43 7.84 -1.75 -17.19
CA LEU A 43 7.36 -1.72 -15.82
C LEU A 43 8.42 -1.14 -14.86
N PRO A 44 8.00 -0.47 -13.77
CA PRO A 44 8.90 -0.09 -12.70
C PRO A 44 9.60 -1.30 -12.07
N GLY A 45 10.76 -1.06 -11.48
CA GLY A 45 11.57 -2.05 -10.78
C GLY A 45 12.48 -1.38 -9.75
N PRO A 46 13.40 -2.12 -9.12
CA PRO A 46 14.31 -1.57 -8.12
C PRO A 46 15.23 -0.47 -8.69
N ASP A 47 15.46 -0.48 -10.00
CA ASP A 47 16.26 0.50 -10.75
C ASP A 47 15.46 1.73 -11.22
N PHE A 48 14.21 1.88 -10.77
CA PHE A 48 13.28 2.90 -11.30
C PHE A 48 13.84 4.32 -11.18
N ILE A 49 14.45 4.66 -10.05
CA ILE A 49 15.02 6.00 -9.84
C ILE A 49 16.24 6.21 -10.73
N ASP A 50 17.11 5.23 -10.83
CA ASP A 50 18.33 5.33 -11.64
C ASP A 50 18.00 5.43 -13.13
N ARG A 51 17.04 4.66 -13.60
CA ARG A 51 16.64 4.64 -15.00
C ARG A 51 15.84 5.87 -15.42
N CYS A 52 14.92 6.35 -14.56
CA CYS A 52 13.98 7.39 -14.94
C CYS A 52 14.40 8.79 -14.48
N TYR A 53 15.05 8.91 -13.33
CA TYR A 53 15.33 10.20 -12.71
C TYR A 53 16.80 10.58 -12.66
N ALA A 54 17.74 9.64 -12.57
CA ALA A 54 19.16 9.96 -12.56
C ALA A 54 19.65 10.66 -13.85
N PRO A 55 19.12 10.34 -15.06
CA PRO A 55 19.46 11.07 -16.27
C PRO A 55 18.87 12.49 -16.38
N SER A 56 18.02 12.89 -15.44
CA SER A 56 17.36 14.20 -15.45
C SER A 56 18.25 15.27 -14.81
N ASP A 57 17.84 16.53 -14.94
CA ASP A 57 18.49 17.70 -14.35
C ASP A 57 18.22 17.90 -12.86
N ARG A 58 17.64 16.92 -12.19
CA ARG A 58 17.31 16.99 -10.75
C ARG A 58 18.56 16.99 -9.90
N PRO A 59 18.64 17.87 -8.88
CA PRO A 59 19.78 17.90 -7.98
C PRO A 59 19.85 16.61 -7.16
N THR A 60 21.07 16.20 -6.79
CA THR A 60 21.36 14.98 -6.00
C THR A 60 20.46 14.84 -4.76
N ARG A 61 20.17 15.95 -4.08
CA ARG A 61 19.26 15.95 -2.92
C ARG A 61 17.88 15.37 -3.25
N VAL A 62 17.33 15.72 -4.43
CA VAL A 62 16.02 15.21 -4.85
C VAL A 62 16.12 13.73 -5.20
N LEU A 63 17.19 13.31 -5.88
CA LEU A 63 17.42 11.89 -6.22
C LEU A 63 17.53 11.04 -4.94
N THR A 64 18.29 11.51 -3.94
CA THR A 64 18.41 10.82 -2.65
C THR A 64 17.06 10.72 -1.93
N SER A 65 16.26 11.79 -1.95
CA SER A 65 14.92 11.75 -1.34
C SER A 65 13.98 10.78 -2.06
N LEU A 66 14.03 10.73 -3.39
CA LEU A 66 13.27 9.76 -4.19
C LEU A 66 13.71 8.32 -3.87
N GLN A 67 15.03 8.08 -3.82
CA GLN A 67 15.56 6.76 -3.47
C GLN A 67 15.11 6.30 -2.08
N ALA A 68 15.14 7.18 -1.09
CA ALA A 68 14.64 6.88 0.26
C ALA A 68 13.13 6.59 0.27
N LEU A 69 12.34 7.35 -0.50
CA LEU A 69 10.89 7.16 -0.59
C LEU A 69 10.52 5.82 -1.24
N PHE A 70 11.17 5.46 -2.36
CA PHE A 70 10.90 4.22 -3.07
C PHE A 70 11.55 2.99 -2.44
N GLY A 71 12.57 3.18 -1.60
CA GLY A 71 13.22 2.13 -0.81
C GLY A 71 12.52 1.83 0.52
N ALA A 72 11.39 2.46 0.83
CA ALA A 72 10.65 2.30 2.08
C ALA A 72 9.25 1.72 1.86
N GLY A 73 8.62 1.30 2.98
CA GLY A 73 7.23 0.83 2.98
C GLY A 73 7.04 -0.61 2.52
N ARG A 74 5.79 -0.98 2.26
CA ARG A 74 5.42 -2.35 1.85
C ARG A 74 5.75 -2.67 0.39
N LEU A 75 5.99 -1.65 -0.42
CA LEU A 75 6.36 -1.77 -1.83
C LEU A 75 7.82 -1.33 -2.07
N ALA A 76 8.66 -1.39 -1.02
CA ALA A 76 10.07 -1.05 -1.14
C ALA A 76 10.75 -1.80 -2.28
N ASP A 77 11.60 -1.10 -3.01
CA ASP A 77 12.43 -1.64 -4.09
C ASP A 77 11.67 -2.28 -5.27
N THR A 78 10.37 -1.97 -5.39
CA THR A 78 9.55 -2.41 -6.53
C THR A 78 9.37 -1.34 -7.60
N GLY A 79 9.74 -0.08 -7.30
CA GLY A 79 9.47 1.08 -8.14
C GLY A 79 8.03 1.59 -8.04
N TYR A 80 7.26 1.12 -7.06
CA TYR A 80 5.91 1.59 -6.74
C TYR A 80 5.85 2.23 -5.35
N LEU A 81 4.84 3.08 -5.14
CA LEU A 81 4.53 3.69 -3.86
C LEU A 81 3.15 3.24 -3.37
N SER A 82 3.03 3.06 -2.07
CA SER A 82 1.76 2.82 -1.40
C SER A 82 1.30 4.11 -0.72
N LEU A 83 0.22 4.72 -1.20
CA LEU A 83 -0.36 5.92 -0.61
C LEU A 83 -1.76 5.60 -0.08
N LEU A 84 -2.10 6.12 1.10
CA LEU A 84 -3.44 6.04 1.69
C LEU A 84 -4.17 7.38 1.46
N PRO A 85 -5.13 7.47 0.51
CA PRO A 85 -5.92 8.67 0.33
C PRO A 85 -7.10 8.69 1.33
N VAL A 86 -7.33 9.85 1.98
CA VAL A 86 -8.35 10.01 3.04
C VAL A 86 -9.07 11.36 2.97
N ASP A 87 -9.36 11.82 1.80
CA ASP A 87 -10.03 13.09 1.58
C ASP A 87 -11.56 12.99 1.41
N GLN A 88 -12.06 11.82 1.07
CA GLN A 88 -13.46 11.64 0.66
C GLN A 88 -14.47 12.04 1.74
N GLY A 89 -14.23 11.67 2.99
CA GLY A 89 -15.13 11.99 4.09
C GLY A 89 -15.20 13.48 4.40
N ILE A 90 -14.13 14.22 4.13
CA ILE A 90 -14.03 15.65 4.41
C ILE A 90 -14.50 16.48 3.21
N ALA A 91 -14.02 16.14 2.01
CA ALA A 91 -14.30 16.90 0.80
C ALA A 91 -15.74 16.72 0.28
N HIS A 92 -16.36 15.55 0.50
CA HIS A 92 -17.63 15.21 -0.14
C HIS A 92 -18.79 15.04 0.82
N SER A 93 -18.58 14.70 2.08
CA SER A 93 -19.67 14.31 2.99
C SER A 93 -19.63 14.97 4.36
N ALA A 94 -18.67 15.84 4.62
CA ALA A 94 -18.51 16.54 5.92
C ALA A 94 -18.59 15.59 7.14
N GLY A 95 -18.00 14.41 7.04
CA GLY A 95 -17.96 13.42 8.12
C GLY A 95 -19.06 12.35 8.04
N ALA A 96 -20.10 12.50 7.23
CA ALA A 96 -21.18 11.52 7.14
C ALA A 96 -20.69 10.15 6.64
N SER A 97 -19.65 10.12 5.78
CA SER A 97 -19.03 8.88 5.30
C SER A 97 -18.33 8.07 6.39
N PHE A 98 -18.00 8.69 7.53
CA PHE A 98 -17.36 8.02 8.66
C PHE A 98 -18.36 7.38 9.64
N ALA A 99 -19.68 7.60 9.46
CA ALA A 99 -20.69 7.06 10.36
C ALA A 99 -20.59 5.53 10.54
N PRO A 100 -20.30 4.71 9.51
CA PRO A 100 -20.11 3.26 9.68
C PRO A 100 -18.84 2.90 10.45
N ASN A 101 -17.81 3.77 10.43
CA ASN A 101 -16.55 3.59 11.14
C ASN A 101 -16.03 4.94 11.66
N PRO A 102 -16.56 5.40 12.83
CA PRO A 102 -16.18 6.69 13.42
C PRO A 102 -14.69 6.80 13.78
N TYR A 103 -14.01 5.66 13.96
CA TYR A 103 -12.57 5.60 14.24
C TYR A 103 -11.75 6.36 13.19
N SER A 104 -12.13 6.24 11.92
CA SER A 104 -11.43 6.89 10.81
C SER A 104 -11.70 8.41 10.68
N PHE A 105 -12.53 8.98 11.55
CA PHE A 105 -12.77 10.43 11.60
C PHE A 105 -11.60 11.19 12.26
N ASP A 106 -10.89 10.54 13.18
CA ASP A 106 -9.71 11.12 13.82
C ASP A 106 -8.47 10.94 12.94
N PRO A 107 -7.80 12.04 12.53
CA PRO A 107 -6.58 11.98 11.71
C PRO A 107 -5.46 11.13 12.32
N ALA A 108 -5.31 11.08 13.63
CA ALA A 108 -4.32 10.26 14.30
C ALA A 108 -4.51 8.77 13.99
N ASN A 109 -5.76 8.29 14.01
CA ASN A 109 -6.10 6.91 13.70
C ASN A 109 -5.84 6.56 12.22
N ILE A 110 -6.00 7.56 11.33
CA ILE A 110 -5.68 7.41 9.90
C ILE A 110 -4.17 7.23 9.72
N LEU A 111 -3.37 8.03 10.42
CA LEU A 111 -1.92 7.90 10.39
C LEU A 111 -1.46 6.55 10.95
N ASP A 112 -2.04 6.09 12.06
CA ASP A 112 -1.76 4.77 12.63
C ASP A 112 -2.09 3.65 11.62
N THR A 113 -3.22 3.76 10.92
CA THR A 113 -3.59 2.81 9.85
C THR A 113 -2.56 2.80 8.73
N ALA A 114 -2.08 3.97 8.30
CA ALA A 114 -1.05 4.07 7.26
C ALA A 114 0.29 3.47 7.72
N ILE A 115 0.69 3.71 8.98
CA ILE A 115 1.90 3.16 9.57
C ILE A 115 1.82 1.63 9.66
N GLN A 116 0.71 1.09 10.17
CA GLN A 116 0.48 -0.36 10.25
C GLN A 116 0.44 -1.01 8.86
N GLY A 117 -0.17 -0.33 7.87
CA GLY A 117 -0.18 -0.73 6.47
C GLY A 117 1.15 -0.54 5.75
N ARG A 118 2.17 0.00 6.43
CA ARG A 118 3.49 0.33 5.86
C ARG A 118 3.37 1.15 4.57
N CYS A 119 2.45 2.12 4.55
CA CYS A 119 2.30 3.05 3.44
C CYS A 119 3.48 4.04 3.39
N ASN A 120 3.81 4.52 2.19
CA ASN A 120 4.83 5.56 2.01
C ASN A 120 4.32 6.94 2.40
N GLY A 121 3.01 7.15 2.39
CA GLY A 121 2.41 8.42 2.76
C GLY A 121 0.88 8.36 2.82
N VAL A 122 0.32 9.47 3.31
CA VAL A 122 -1.12 9.74 3.36
C VAL A 122 -1.40 10.93 2.47
N ALA A 123 -2.43 10.84 1.64
CA ALA A 123 -2.93 11.94 0.83
C ALA A 123 -4.23 12.46 1.44
N SER A 124 -4.26 13.75 1.82
CA SER A 124 -5.42 14.40 2.42
C SER A 124 -5.46 15.88 2.08
N THR A 125 -6.53 16.57 2.51
CA THR A 125 -6.63 18.03 2.39
C THR A 125 -5.69 18.73 3.37
N VAL A 126 -5.15 19.88 2.98
CA VAL A 126 -4.21 20.67 3.81
C VAL A 126 -4.79 21.03 5.17
N GLY A 127 -6.11 21.21 5.27
CA GLY A 127 -6.79 21.55 6.53
C GLY A 127 -6.90 20.38 7.51
N LEU A 128 -6.56 19.16 7.10
CA LEU A 128 -6.55 17.99 7.96
C LEU A 128 -5.16 17.72 8.55
N MET A 129 -4.11 18.18 7.91
CA MET A 129 -2.71 18.06 8.36
C MET A 129 -2.34 19.24 9.26
#